data_b0f35a33d1ee853af980d381753bafd2
#
_entry.id   b0f35a33d1ee853af980d381753bafd2
#
_cell.length_a   1.000
_cell.length_b   1.000
_cell.length_c   1.000
_cell.angle_alpha   90.00
_cell.angle_beta   90.00
_cell.angle_gamma   90.00
#
_symmetry.space_group_name_H-M   'P 1'
#
loop_
_entity.id
_entity.type
_entity.pdbx_description
1 polymer ?
#
loop_
_entity_poly.entity_id
_entity_poly.type
_entity_poly.pdbx_seq_one_letter_code
_entity_poly.pdbx_strand_id
1 'polypeptide(L)' 'MVSIEERELEGHRAEIIADVKKMVEKYRKIFDWDVPDIDQAAADRLIVSEVRKALGELEKHHISHHKFASRSS' A
#
# COMPACT_ATOMS: atom_id res chain seq x y z
N MET A 1 2.75 3.09 26.89
CA MET A 1 1.90 4.25 26.61
C MET A 1 1.86 4.53 25.11
N VAL A 2 0.68 4.81 24.60
CA VAL A 2 0.48 5.01 23.17
C VAL A 2 0.69 6.46 22.82
N SER A 3 1.44 6.73 21.75
CA SER A 3 1.66 8.09 21.30
C SER A 3 0.40 8.66 20.67
N ILE A 4 0.39 9.96 20.46
CA ILE A 4 -0.72 10.62 19.79
C ILE A 4 -0.84 10.10 18.37
N GLU A 5 0.30 9.91 17.70
CA GLU A 5 0.33 9.41 16.34
C GLU A 5 -0.26 8.00 16.26
N GLU A 6 0.08 7.16 17.23
CA GLU A 6 -0.45 5.79 17.25
C GLU A 6 -1.94 5.77 17.51
N ARG A 7 -2.40 6.66 18.37
CA ARG A 7 -3.82 6.74 18.67
C ARG A 7 -4.60 7.21 17.48
N GLU A 8 -4.07 8.17 16.75
CA GLU A 8 -4.70 8.67 15.54
C GLU A 8 -4.76 7.59 14.49
N LEU A 9 -3.66 6.84 14.33
CA LEU A 9 -3.59 5.73 13.41
C LEU A 9 -4.63 4.67 13.73
N GLU A 10 -4.80 4.40 15.02
CA GLU A 10 -5.76 3.41 15.48
C GLU A 10 -7.17 3.73 14.98
N GLY A 11 -7.50 5.02 15.00
CA GLY A 11 -8.83 5.45 14.55
C GLY A 11 -9.04 5.30 13.05
N HIS A 12 -7.96 5.21 12.27
CA HIS A 12 -8.05 5.11 10.82
C HIS A 12 -7.60 3.76 10.26
N ARG A 13 -7.24 2.84 11.13
CA ARG A 13 -6.68 1.56 10.69
C ARG A 13 -7.61 0.79 9.76
N ALA A 14 -8.88 0.71 10.13
CA ALA A 14 -9.85 -0.02 9.32
C ALA A 14 -10.05 0.64 7.96
N GLU A 15 -10.00 1.96 7.95
CA GLU A 15 -10.12 2.75 6.73
C GLU A 15 -8.97 2.48 5.78
N ILE A 16 -7.75 2.46 6.33
CA ILE A 16 -6.55 2.19 5.54
C ILE A 16 -6.65 0.80 4.91
N ILE A 17 -7.05 -0.18 5.71
CA ILE A 17 -7.18 -1.54 5.21
C ILE A 17 -8.21 -1.61 4.09
N ALA A 18 -9.36 -0.94 4.29
CA ALA A 18 -10.42 -0.93 3.29
C ALA A 18 -9.95 -0.27 2.00
N ASP A 19 -9.20 0.83 2.11
CA ASP A 19 -8.69 1.53 0.94
C ASP A 19 -7.70 0.69 0.16
N VAL A 20 -6.83 -0.02 0.87
CA VAL A 20 -5.86 -0.91 0.21
C VAL A 20 -6.59 -2.04 -0.50
N LYS A 21 -7.62 -2.60 0.12
CA LYS A 21 -8.42 -3.64 -0.51
C LYS A 21 -9.08 -3.14 -1.79
N LYS A 22 -9.62 -1.94 -1.75
CA LYS A 22 -10.26 -1.34 -2.92
C LYS A 22 -9.26 -1.16 -4.06
N MET A 23 -8.05 -0.74 -3.72
CA MET A 23 -7.01 -0.56 -4.71
C MET A 23 -6.66 -1.88 -5.38
N VAL A 24 -6.49 -2.93 -4.59
CA VAL A 24 -6.17 -4.26 -5.13
C VAL A 24 -7.33 -4.77 -6.00
N GLU A 25 -8.55 -4.59 -5.53
CA GLU A 25 -9.74 -5.01 -6.27
C GLU A 25 -9.83 -4.33 -7.62
N LYS A 26 -9.49 -3.06 -7.65
CA LYS A 26 -9.51 -2.29 -8.89
C LYS A 26 -8.62 -2.94 -9.94
N TYR A 27 -7.41 -3.31 -9.55
CA TYR A 27 -6.46 -3.89 -10.51
C TYR A 27 -6.78 -5.33 -10.85
N ARG A 28 -7.38 -6.06 -9.90
CA ARG A 28 -7.87 -7.40 -10.20
C ARG A 28 -8.92 -7.35 -11.30
N LYS A 29 -9.83 -6.40 -11.22
CA LYS A 29 -10.88 -6.25 -12.22
C LYS A 29 -10.32 -5.86 -13.59
N ILE A 30 -9.31 -4.99 -13.61
CA ILE A 30 -8.67 -4.60 -14.85
C ILE A 30 -8.01 -5.80 -15.51
N PHE A 31 -7.29 -6.61 -14.73
CA PHE A 31 -6.64 -7.80 -15.26
C PHE A 31 -7.65 -8.81 -15.78
N ASP A 32 -8.73 -8.98 -15.05
CA ASP A 32 -9.78 -9.91 -15.40
C ASP A 32 -10.44 -9.50 -16.72
N TRP A 33 -10.60 -8.21 -16.91
CA TRP A 33 -11.20 -7.66 -18.11
C TRP A 33 -10.26 -7.77 -19.31
N ASP A 34 -8.98 -7.45 -19.10
CA ASP A 34 -8.01 -7.41 -20.19
C ASP A 34 -7.50 -8.78 -20.63
N VAL A 35 -7.48 -9.74 -19.73
CA VAL A 35 -6.92 -11.07 -19.98
C VAL A 35 -7.92 -12.13 -19.54
N PRO A 36 -8.77 -12.58 -20.48
CA PRO A 36 -9.86 -13.51 -20.13
C PRO A 36 -9.44 -14.80 -19.44
N ASP A 37 -8.27 -15.32 -19.80
CA ASP A 37 -7.80 -16.58 -19.23
C ASP A 37 -6.74 -16.40 -18.14
N ILE A 38 -6.82 -15.31 -17.43
CA ILE A 38 -5.82 -14.99 -16.42
C ILE A 38 -5.90 -15.95 -15.23
N ASP A 39 -4.73 -16.26 -14.68
CA ASP A 39 -4.64 -16.99 -13.42
C ASP A 39 -4.81 -15.96 -12.30
N GLN A 40 -5.99 -15.96 -11.69
CA GLN A 40 -6.30 -14.96 -10.67
C GLN A 40 -5.34 -14.99 -9.49
N ALA A 41 -4.94 -16.17 -9.07
CA ALA A 41 -4.02 -16.28 -7.93
C ALA A 41 -2.67 -15.65 -8.27
N ALA A 42 -2.19 -15.90 -9.47
CA ALA A 42 -0.92 -15.31 -9.91
C ALA A 42 -1.04 -13.80 -10.04
N ALA A 43 -2.15 -13.35 -10.61
CA ALA A 43 -2.39 -11.92 -10.76
C ALA A 43 -2.45 -11.22 -9.41
N ASP A 44 -3.15 -11.82 -8.46
CA ASP A 44 -3.27 -11.25 -7.12
C ASP A 44 -1.90 -11.11 -6.47
N ARG A 45 -1.07 -12.13 -6.58
CA ARG A 45 0.27 -12.08 -6.00
C ARG A 45 1.11 -10.98 -6.63
N LEU A 46 1.01 -10.81 -7.93
CA LEU A 46 1.76 -9.77 -8.62
C LEU A 46 1.29 -8.38 -8.24
N ILE A 47 -0.03 -8.20 -8.16
CA ILE A 47 -0.59 -6.92 -7.77
C ILE A 47 -0.15 -6.56 -6.36
N VAL A 48 -0.28 -7.48 -5.43
CA VAL A 48 0.11 -7.23 -4.04
C VAL A 48 1.61 -6.97 -3.94
N SER A 49 2.39 -7.70 -4.71
CA SER A 49 3.83 -7.48 -4.74
C SER A 49 4.18 -6.08 -5.22
N GLU A 50 3.48 -5.61 -6.23
CA GLU A 50 3.71 -4.27 -6.77
C GLU A 50 3.30 -3.20 -5.77
N VAL A 51 2.19 -3.39 -5.09
CA VAL A 51 1.76 -2.48 -4.04
C VAL A 51 2.79 -2.42 -2.92
N ARG A 52 3.34 -3.57 -2.55
CA ARG A 52 4.36 -3.63 -1.52
C ARG A 52 5.61 -2.86 -1.93
N LYS A 53 6.02 -2.99 -3.19
CA LYS A 53 7.16 -2.23 -3.70
C LYS A 53 6.89 -0.74 -3.66
N ALA A 54 5.69 -0.34 -4.03
CA ALA A 54 5.31 1.07 -4.01
C ALA A 54 5.37 1.62 -2.59
N LEU A 55 4.90 0.84 -1.62
CA LEU A 55 4.98 1.24 -0.23
C LEU A 55 6.42 1.38 0.23
N GLY A 56 7.29 0.48 -0.23
CA GLY A 56 8.71 0.57 0.07
C GLY A 56 9.33 1.84 -0.48
N GLU A 57 8.92 2.24 -1.68
CA GLU A 57 9.41 3.48 -2.27
C GLU A 57 8.92 4.70 -1.49
N LEU A 58 7.67 4.69 -1.08
CA LEU A 58 7.15 5.77 -0.26
C LEU A 58 7.92 5.89 1.06
N GLU A 59 8.18 4.76 1.67
CA GLU A 59 8.91 4.72 2.92
C GLU A 59 10.29 5.32 2.75
N LYS A 60 10.94 4.96 1.66
CA LYS A 60 12.28 5.41 1.35
C LYS A 60 12.34 6.92 1.10
N HIS A 61 11.40 7.41 0.29
CA HIS A 61 11.46 8.79 -0.18
C HIS A 61 10.70 9.78 0.70
N HIS A 62 9.70 9.31 1.42
CA HIS A 62 8.88 10.21 2.23
C HIS A 62 9.14 10.07 3.72
N ILE A 63 9.25 8.86 4.19
CA ILE A 63 9.38 8.62 5.62
C ILE A 63 10.83 8.62 6.05
N SER A 64 11.64 7.73 5.46
CA SER A 64 13.05 7.65 5.82
C SER A 64 13.78 8.94 5.51
N HIS A 65 13.56 9.46 4.30
CA HIS A 65 14.19 10.69 3.88
C HIS A 65 13.74 11.86 4.74
N HIS A 66 12.46 11.95 4.95
CA HIS A 66 11.89 13.01 5.77
C HIS A 66 12.44 12.95 7.20
N LYS A 67 12.59 11.76 7.71
CA LYS A 67 13.12 11.57 9.03
C LYS A 67 14.51 12.18 9.18
N PHE A 68 15.28 12.13 8.12
CA PHE A 68 16.64 12.67 8.13
C PHE A 68 16.73 14.05 7.55
N ALA A 69 15.65 14.58 7.07
CA ALA A 69 15.65 15.91 6.46
C ALA A 69 16.11 16.98 7.44
N SER A 70 15.88 16.75 8.69
CA SER A 70 16.25 17.73 9.71
C SER A 70 17.74 17.92 9.81
N ARG A 71 18.53 17.04 9.24
CA ARG A 71 19.97 17.16 9.38
C ARG A 71 20.77 16.92 8.13
N SER A 72 20.36 16.03 7.30
CA SER A 72 21.20 15.69 6.18
C SER A 72 20.55 15.84 4.82
N SER A 73 19.29 16.03 4.80
CA SER A 73 18.64 16.12 3.50
C SER A 73 17.43 16.95 3.57
#